data_b7de6d4663a99cf09c04314964798b57
#
_entry.id   b7de6d4663a99cf09c04314964798b57
#
_cell.length_a   1.000
_cell.length_b   1.000
_cell.length_c   1.000
_cell.angle_alpha   90.00
_cell.angle_beta   90.00
_cell.angle_gamma   90.00
#
_symmetry.space_group_name_H-M   'P 1'
#
loop_
_entity.id
_entity.type
_entity.pdbx_description
1 polymer ?
#
loop_
_entity_poly.entity_id
_entity_poly.type
_entity_poly.pdbx_seq_one_letter_code
_entity_poly.pdbx_strand_id
1 'polypeptide(L)'
;MEELQNAYSKVLESEGFKQEFHQLLRDYVGRPSPLYLANRLSKKYGCKIYLKREDLNHTGAHKINNAIGQVLLAKRMGKKRIIAETGAGQHGVATATVCALMNMQCIVYMGKTDVERQHINVEKMKMLGAEVRPVTSGNMTLKDATNEAIRDWCCHPADTYYVIGSTVGPHPYPDMVARLQSVISEEIKKQLKEQEGREYPDYLMACVGGGSNAAGTIYHYIDDERVQIVLAEAGGKGIDTGFSAATIQLGKMGIIHGAKTLVIQNEDGQIEEPYSISA
;
A
#
# COMPACT_ATOMS: atom_id res chain seq x y z
N MET A 1 -2.44 19.98 -3.31
CA MET A 1 -2.70 19.02 -4.42
C MET A 1 -1.96 19.43 -5.70
N GLU A 2 -2.02 20.68 -6.16
CA GLU A 2 -1.34 21.14 -7.38
C GLU A 2 0.18 20.90 -7.35
N GLU A 3 0.84 21.22 -6.23
CA GLU A 3 2.27 20.94 -6.04
C GLU A 3 2.58 19.44 -6.18
N LEU A 4 1.76 18.57 -5.57
CA LEU A 4 1.90 17.12 -5.67
C LEU A 4 1.67 16.63 -7.11
N GLN A 5 0.67 17.15 -7.81
CA GLN A 5 0.40 16.82 -9.21
C GLN A 5 1.59 17.20 -10.12
N ASN A 6 2.19 18.38 -9.89
CA ASN A 6 3.36 18.81 -10.61
C ASN A 6 4.58 17.91 -10.34
N ALA A 7 4.80 17.54 -9.09
CA ALA A 7 5.88 16.62 -8.70
C ALA A 7 5.66 15.21 -9.30
N TYR A 8 4.43 14.71 -9.23
CA TYR A 8 4.04 13.43 -9.82
C TYR A 8 4.34 13.39 -11.32
N SER A 9 3.90 14.41 -12.09
CA SER A 9 4.04 14.41 -13.54
C SER A 9 5.47 14.73 -14.04
N LYS A 10 6.27 15.48 -13.28
CA LYS A 10 7.60 15.93 -13.70
C LYS A 10 8.74 15.21 -13.02
N VAL A 11 8.67 15.03 -11.69
CA VAL A 11 9.78 14.46 -10.92
C VAL A 11 9.76 12.94 -11.00
N LEU A 12 8.61 12.30 -10.77
CA LEU A 12 8.50 10.83 -10.77
C LEU A 12 8.84 10.25 -12.15
N GLU A 13 8.52 10.96 -13.23
CA GLU A 13 8.85 10.54 -14.60
C GLU A 13 10.30 10.85 -15.01
N SER A 14 11.06 11.62 -14.22
CA SER A 14 12.44 11.95 -14.57
C SER A 14 13.36 10.72 -14.47
N GLU A 15 14.30 10.62 -15.42
CA GLU A 15 15.30 9.55 -15.44
C GLU A 15 16.11 9.47 -14.14
N GLY A 16 16.49 10.61 -13.57
CA GLY A 16 17.23 10.64 -12.32
C GLY A 16 16.41 10.10 -11.12
N PHE A 17 15.08 10.30 -11.10
CA PHE A 17 14.23 9.68 -10.08
C PHE A 17 14.15 8.18 -10.29
N LYS A 18 13.87 7.72 -11.51
CA LYS A 18 13.74 6.30 -11.86
C LYS A 18 15.00 5.52 -11.52
N GLN A 19 16.17 6.07 -11.86
CA GLN A 19 17.47 5.45 -11.55
C GLN A 19 17.68 5.30 -10.05
N GLU A 20 17.50 6.37 -9.26
CA GLU A 20 17.65 6.34 -7.80
C GLU A 20 16.62 5.42 -7.15
N PHE A 21 15.37 5.44 -7.60
CA PHE A 21 14.32 4.55 -7.11
C PHE A 21 14.67 3.08 -7.34
N HIS A 22 15.05 2.70 -8.58
CA HIS A 22 15.45 1.33 -8.89
C HIS A 22 16.73 0.90 -8.14
N GLN A 23 17.66 1.82 -7.94
CA GLN A 23 18.85 1.55 -7.14
C GLN A 23 18.47 1.22 -5.70
N LEU A 24 17.60 2.03 -5.07
CA LEU A 24 17.12 1.78 -3.70
C LEU A 24 16.30 0.48 -3.60
N LEU A 25 15.49 0.18 -4.59
CA LEU A 25 14.76 -1.09 -4.64
C LEU A 25 15.71 -2.29 -4.67
N ARG A 26 16.81 -2.21 -5.43
CA ARG A 26 17.81 -3.28 -5.51
C ARG A 26 18.67 -3.36 -4.26
N ASP A 27 19.28 -2.24 -3.85
CA ASP A 27 20.36 -2.23 -2.88
C ASP A 27 19.86 -2.18 -1.42
N TYR A 28 18.66 -1.64 -1.20
CA TYR A 28 18.09 -1.48 0.13
C TYR A 28 16.86 -2.38 0.39
N VAL A 29 15.97 -2.50 -0.58
CA VAL A 29 14.78 -3.38 -0.42
C VAL A 29 15.11 -4.85 -0.64
N GLY A 30 16.13 -5.14 -1.46
CA GLY A 30 16.54 -6.51 -1.80
C GLY A 30 15.75 -7.09 -2.98
N ARG A 31 15.29 -6.23 -3.91
CA ARG A 31 14.60 -6.68 -5.12
C ARG A 31 15.56 -7.15 -6.22
N PRO A 32 15.13 -8.04 -7.12
CA PRO A 32 13.79 -8.60 -7.24
C PRO A 32 13.42 -9.60 -6.14
N SER A 33 12.17 -9.53 -5.64
CA SER A 33 11.67 -10.56 -4.74
C SER A 33 11.47 -11.88 -5.50
N PRO A 34 11.69 -13.06 -4.88
CA PRO A 34 11.58 -14.33 -5.59
C PRO A 34 10.15 -14.62 -6.08
N LEU A 35 10.07 -15.22 -7.28
CA LEU A 35 8.88 -15.93 -7.73
C LEU A 35 9.10 -17.43 -7.45
N TYR A 36 8.53 -17.93 -6.37
CA TYR A 36 8.79 -19.25 -5.82
C TYR A 36 7.74 -20.27 -6.26
N LEU A 37 8.17 -21.35 -6.95
CA LEU A 37 7.30 -22.49 -7.26
C LEU A 37 6.98 -23.30 -5.99
N ALA A 38 5.73 -23.24 -5.54
CA ALA A 38 5.24 -23.92 -4.35
C ALA A 38 4.93 -25.40 -4.65
N ASN A 39 5.96 -26.25 -4.78
CA ASN A 39 5.85 -27.63 -5.22
C ASN A 39 4.81 -28.46 -4.49
N ARG A 40 4.71 -28.33 -3.15
CA ARG A 40 3.72 -29.11 -2.37
C ARG A 40 2.29 -28.69 -2.67
N LEU A 41 2.04 -27.37 -2.80
CA LEU A 41 0.72 -26.85 -3.19
C LEU A 41 0.41 -27.21 -4.64
N SER A 42 1.36 -27.09 -5.53
CA SER A 42 1.21 -27.46 -6.94
C SER A 42 0.80 -28.93 -7.10
N LYS A 43 1.48 -29.81 -6.38
CA LYS A 43 1.12 -31.24 -6.37
C LYS A 43 -0.27 -31.51 -5.77
N LYS A 44 -0.63 -30.79 -4.70
CA LYS A 44 -1.93 -30.96 -4.02
C LYS A 44 -3.10 -30.55 -4.93
N TYR A 45 -2.95 -29.48 -5.69
CA TYR A 45 -4.03 -28.91 -6.50
C TYR A 45 -3.94 -29.25 -7.99
N GLY A 46 -2.91 -29.96 -8.43
CA GLY A 46 -2.75 -30.41 -9.82
C GLY A 46 -2.45 -29.29 -10.82
N CYS A 47 -1.91 -28.16 -10.38
CA CYS A 47 -1.52 -27.02 -11.21
C CYS A 47 -0.25 -26.38 -10.67
N LYS A 48 0.48 -25.62 -11.49
CA LYS A 48 1.66 -24.87 -11.04
C LYS A 48 1.21 -23.65 -10.22
N ILE A 49 1.62 -23.59 -8.96
CA ILE A 49 1.33 -22.47 -8.04
C ILE A 49 2.64 -21.76 -7.73
N TYR A 50 2.72 -20.49 -8.12
CA TYR A 50 3.81 -19.58 -7.82
C TYR A 50 3.44 -18.58 -6.75
N LEU A 51 4.38 -18.30 -5.85
CA LEU A 51 4.25 -17.28 -4.81
C LEU A 51 5.24 -16.15 -5.11
N LYS A 52 4.74 -14.94 -5.36
CA LYS A 52 5.56 -13.73 -5.42
C LYS A 52 5.85 -13.30 -4.00
N ARG A 53 7.10 -13.49 -3.55
CA ARG A 53 7.51 -13.44 -2.14
C ARG A 53 7.84 -12.01 -1.69
N GLU A 54 6.81 -11.15 -1.63
CA GLU A 54 6.95 -9.77 -1.13
C GLU A 54 7.24 -9.70 0.38
N ASP A 55 7.01 -10.80 1.10
CA ASP A 55 7.40 -10.99 2.50
C ASP A 55 8.90 -11.08 2.73
N LEU A 56 9.70 -11.29 1.68
CA LEU A 56 11.15 -11.32 1.74
C LEU A 56 11.82 -9.96 1.48
N ASN A 57 11.03 -8.95 1.14
CA ASN A 57 11.54 -7.59 1.05
C ASN A 57 11.96 -7.06 2.43
N HIS A 58 12.86 -6.10 2.45
CA HIS A 58 13.14 -5.35 3.67
C HIS A 58 11.85 -4.80 4.28
N THR A 59 11.67 -4.91 5.59
CA THR A 59 10.44 -4.67 6.38
C THR A 59 9.37 -5.77 6.31
N GLY A 60 9.54 -6.81 5.50
CA GLY A 60 8.68 -8.00 5.48
C GLY A 60 7.37 -7.85 4.71
N ALA A 61 7.23 -6.87 3.83
CA ALA A 61 6.03 -6.67 3.02
C ALA A 61 6.28 -5.78 1.78
N HIS A 62 5.30 -5.72 0.87
CA HIS A 62 5.31 -4.86 -0.33
C HIS A 62 5.29 -3.35 -0.03
N LYS A 63 4.90 -2.94 1.18
CA LYS A 63 4.73 -1.52 1.55
C LYS A 63 5.98 -0.67 1.34
N ILE A 64 7.15 -1.27 1.49
CA ILE A 64 8.43 -0.58 1.33
C ILE A 64 8.64 -0.02 -0.09
N ASN A 65 8.13 -0.69 -1.13
CA ASN A 65 8.25 -0.22 -2.51
C ASN A 65 7.64 1.17 -2.69
N ASN A 66 6.41 1.32 -2.22
CA ASN A 66 5.68 2.57 -2.26
C ASN A 66 6.30 3.63 -1.34
N ALA A 67 6.67 3.25 -0.11
CA ALA A 67 7.25 4.18 0.87
C ALA A 67 8.55 4.80 0.34
N ILE A 68 9.45 4.02 -0.25
CA ILE A 68 10.69 4.53 -0.87
C ILE A 68 10.37 5.55 -1.98
N GLY A 69 9.45 5.22 -2.88
CA GLY A 69 9.10 6.10 -3.98
C GLY A 69 8.54 7.43 -3.50
N GLN A 70 7.59 7.41 -2.56
CA GLN A 70 6.97 8.62 -2.05
C GLN A 70 7.91 9.47 -1.19
N VAL A 71 8.73 8.86 -0.31
CA VAL A 71 9.69 9.61 0.52
C VAL A 71 10.79 10.22 -0.36
N LEU A 72 11.27 9.50 -1.38
CA LEU A 72 12.21 10.03 -2.37
C LEU A 72 11.60 11.23 -3.12
N LEU A 73 10.33 11.13 -3.54
CA LEU A 73 9.61 12.23 -4.16
C LEU A 73 9.51 13.43 -3.21
N ALA A 74 9.11 13.22 -1.97
CA ALA A 74 9.03 14.25 -0.95
C ALA A 74 10.37 14.97 -0.72
N LYS A 75 11.46 14.22 -0.66
CA LYS A 75 12.82 14.77 -0.54
C LYS A 75 13.16 15.66 -1.72
N ARG A 76 12.84 15.24 -2.95
CA ARG A 76 13.07 16.05 -4.16
C ARG A 76 12.15 17.27 -4.27
N MET A 77 10.98 17.23 -3.61
CA MET A 77 10.11 18.40 -3.43
C MET A 77 10.61 19.37 -2.35
N GLY A 78 11.70 19.06 -1.64
CA GLY A 78 12.23 19.87 -0.55
C GLY A 78 11.46 19.77 0.76
N LYS A 79 10.58 18.77 0.90
CA LYS A 79 9.85 18.52 2.16
C LYS A 79 10.80 17.99 3.22
N LYS A 80 10.53 18.36 4.47
CA LYS A 80 11.38 18.01 5.62
C LYS A 80 10.70 17.02 6.57
N ARG A 81 9.39 17.02 6.55
CA ARG A 81 8.52 16.27 7.46
C ARG A 81 7.65 15.31 6.67
N ILE A 82 7.66 14.05 7.08
CA ILE A 82 6.82 12.99 6.53
C ILE A 82 5.76 12.63 7.56
N ILE A 83 4.53 12.51 7.12
CA ILE A 83 3.45 11.92 7.89
C ILE A 83 2.87 10.71 7.17
N ALA A 84 2.38 9.75 7.91
CA ALA A 84 1.70 8.56 7.40
C ALA A 84 0.59 8.12 8.34
N GLU A 85 -0.38 7.39 7.82
CA GLU A 85 -1.35 6.60 8.58
C GLU A 85 -0.92 5.14 8.63
N THR A 86 -1.42 4.41 9.62
CA THR A 86 -1.26 2.96 9.63
C THR A 86 -2.33 2.28 10.50
N GLY A 87 -2.82 1.12 10.09
CA GLY A 87 -3.67 0.23 10.88
C GLY A 87 -2.84 -0.91 11.46
N ALA A 88 -2.56 -1.95 10.67
CA ALA A 88 -1.73 -3.09 11.09
C ALA A 88 -0.25 -2.76 11.38
N GLY A 89 0.20 -1.54 11.10
CA GLY A 89 1.55 -1.07 11.40
C GLY A 89 2.56 -1.26 10.27
N GLN A 90 2.30 -2.08 9.27
CA GLN A 90 3.28 -2.38 8.19
C GLN A 90 3.64 -1.15 7.35
N HIS A 91 2.65 -0.31 7.02
CA HIS A 91 2.91 0.93 6.30
C HIS A 91 3.72 1.92 7.15
N GLY A 92 3.36 2.07 8.42
CA GLY A 92 4.09 2.91 9.36
C GLY A 92 5.55 2.47 9.52
N VAL A 93 5.81 1.18 9.69
CA VAL A 93 7.18 0.63 9.76
C VAL A 93 7.95 0.90 8.47
N ALA A 94 7.35 0.66 7.30
CA ALA A 94 7.99 0.93 6.01
C ALA A 94 8.34 2.43 5.86
N THR A 95 7.40 3.32 6.19
CA THR A 95 7.62 4.77 6.12
C THR A 95 8.71 5.22 7.11
N ALA A 96 8.65 4.77 8.36
CA ALA A 96 9.67 5.07 9.37
C ALA A 96 11.07 4.61 8.94
N THR A 97 11.16 3.40 8.35
CA THR A 97 12.41 2.83 7.81
C THR A 97 13.02 3.74 6.74
N VAL A 98 12.21 4.17 5.78
CA VAL A 98 12.69 5.03 4.69
C VAL A 98 13.03 6.44 5.19
N CYS A 99 12.26 6.98 6.13
CA CYS A 99 12.56 8.26 6.74
C CYS A 99 13.89 8.23 7.50
N ALA A 100 14.17 7.15 8.24
CA ALA A 100 15.46 6.93 8.89
C ALA A 100 16.60 6.88 7.86
N LEU A 101 16.43 6.13 6.76
CA LEU A 101 17.40 6.06 5.66
C LEU A 101 17.70 7.43 5.05
N MET A 102 16.67 8.25 4.85
CA MET A 102 16.77 9.55 4.16
C MET A 102 16.97 10.75 5.11
N ASN A 103 17.10 10.49 6.41
CA ASN A 103 17.24 11.51 7.46
C ASN A 103 16.09 12.53 7.44
N MET A 104 14.84 12.06 7.41
CA MET A 104 13.63 12.88 7.41
C MET A 104 12.82 12.68 8.69
N GLN A 105 12.21 13.75 9.19
CA GLN A 105 11.28 13.65 10.32
C GLN A 105 10.08 12.79 9.92
N CYS A 106 9.70 11.84 10.79
CA CYS A 106 8.59 10.92 10.55
C CYS A 106 7.58 10.94 11.69
N ILE A 107 6.31 11.15 11.35
CA ILE A 107 5.17 11.05 12.27
C ILE A 107 4.17 10.06 11.70
N VAL A 108 3.78 9.07 12.50
CA VAL A 108 2.83 8.04 12.11
C VAL A 108 1.57 8.12 12.96
N TYR A 109 0.44 8.38 12.33
CA TYR A 109 -0.88 8.33 12.96
C TYR A 109 -1.39 6.90 12.98
N MET A 110 -1.84 6.45 14.14
CA MET A 110 -2.35 5.10 14.33
C MET A 110 -3.51 5.10 15.33
N GLY A 111 -4.60 4.44 15.01
CA GLY A 111 -5.72 4.32 15.93
C GLY A 111 -5.29 3.70 17.25
N LYS A 112 -5.80 4.24 18.39
CA LYS A 112 -5.40 3.74 19.73
C LYS A 112 -5.63 2.24 19.88
N THR A 113 -6.75 1.73 19.33
CA THR A 113 -7.05 0.29 19.32
C THR A 113 -5.99 -0.52 18.55
N ASP A 114 -5.51 0.01 17.44
CA ASP A 114 -4.49 -0.63 16.63
C ASP A 114 -3.10 -0.54 17.28
N VAL A 115 -2.79 0.55 17.96
CA VAL A 115 -1.55 0.71 18.78
C VAL A 115 -1.43 -0.41 19.79
N GLU A 116 -2.52 -0.73 20.49
CA GLU A 116 -2.56 -1.78 21.50
C GLU A 116 -2.41 -3.17 20.88
N ARG A 117 -3.09 -3.43 19.74
CA ARG A 117 -3.04 -4.71 19.01
C ARG A 117 -1.69 -4.99 18.36
N GLN A 118 -1.03 -3.95 17.88
CA GLN A 118 0.17 -4.02 17.03
C GLN A 118 1.40 -3.38 17.69
N HIS A 119 1.53 -3.49 19.02
CA HIS A 119 2.58 -2.84 19.80
C HIS A 119 4.00 -3.14 19.28
N ILE A 120 4.25 -4.34 18.75
CA ILE A 120 5.56 -4.72 18.16
C ILE A 120 5.92 -3.80 17.00
N ASN A 121 4.96 -3.47 16.12
CA ASN A 121 5.21 -2.54 15.01
C ASN A 121 5.37 -1.10 15.52
N VAL A 122 4.67 -0.72 16.58
CA VAL A 122 4.85 0.58 17.24
C VAL A 122 6.28 0.73 17.78
N GLU A 123 6.80 -0.29 18.46
CA GLU A 123 8.18 -0.27 18.96
C GLU A 123 9.20 -0.21 17.81
N LYS A 124 9.00 -0.95 16.73
CA LYS A 124 9.85 -0.83 15.53
C LYS A 124 9.89 0.60 14.97
N MET A 125 8.72 1.26 14.85
CA MET A 125 8.65 2.64 14.38
C MET A 125 9.40 3.60 15.30
N LYS A 126 9.25 3.47 16.61
CA LYS A 126 9.99 4.28 17.60
C LYS A 126 11.50 4.04 17.53
N MET A 127 11.94 2.79 17.42
CA MET A 127 13.35 2.44 17.26
C MET A 127 13.98 3.06 16.00
N LEU A 128 13.18 3.26 14.96
CA LEU A 128 13.57 3.94 13.71
C LEU A 128 13.51 5.48 13.82
N GLY A 129 13.16 6.02 14.97
CA GLY A 129 13.10 7.45 15.24
C GLY A 129 11.77 8.11 14.84
N ALA A 130 10.75 7.35 14.48
CA ALA A 130 9.44 7.91 14.17
C ALA A 130 8.64 8.21 15.45
N GLU A 131 7.90 9.32 15.44
CA GLU A 131 6.88 9.63 16.43
C GLU A 131 5.58 8.91 16.05
N VAL A 132 5.09 8.05 16.94
CA VAL A 132 3.76 7.41 16.76
C VAL A 132 2.73 8.18 17.57
N ARG A 133 1.72 8.72 16.88
CA ARG A 133 0.61 9.48 17.45
C ARG A 133 -0.66 8.64 17.53
N PRO A 134 -1.08 8.19 18.73
CA PRO A 134 -2.33 7.48 18.89
C PRO A 134 -3.54 8.40 18.62
N VAL A 135 -4.46 7.93 17.77
CA VAL A 135 -5.71 8.63 17.47
C VAL A 135 -6.83 8.06 18.34
N THR A 136 -7.51 8.93 19.08
CA THR A 136 -8.55 8.59 20.05
C THR A 136 -9.95 9.01 19.61
N SER A 137 -10.09 9.62 18.44
CA SER A 137 -11.38 9.98 17.84
C SER A 137 -12.02 8.78 17.13
N GLY A 138 -13.34 8.84 16.94
CA GLY A 138 -14.09 7.82 16.21
C GLY A 138 -13.98 6.41 16.81
N ASN A 139 -13.76 5.43 15.97
CA ASN A 139 -13.57 4.02 16.36
C ASN A 139 -12.12 3.71 16.74
N MET A 140 -11.23 4.70 16.68
CA MET A 140 -9.80 4.57 17.00
C MET A 140 -9.07 3.54 16.14
N THR A 141 -9.42 3.49 14.84
CA THR A 141 -8.89 2.57 13.83
C THR A 141 -8.25 3.30 12.65
N LEU A 142 -7.89 2.58 11.60
CA LEU A 142 -7.22 3.11 10.41
C LEU A 142 -7.96 4.30 9.77
N LYS A 143 -9.29 4.26 9.67
CA LYS A 143 -10.07 5.36 9.10
C LYS A 143 -9.84 6.68 9.84
N ASP A 144 -9.83 6.63 11.16
CA ASP A 144 -9.61 7.82 11.99
C ASP A 144 -8.16 8.28 11.95
N ALA A 145 -7.21 7.35 11.90
CA ALA A 145 -5.79 7.65 11.68
C ALA A 145 -5.57 8.38 10.35
N THR A 146 -6.23 7.94 9.28
CA THR A 146 -6.19 8.59 7.96
C THR A 146 -6.77 10.01 8.02
N ASN A 147 -7.90 10.19 8.72
CA ASN A 147 -8.50 11.51 8.91
C ASN A 147 -7.55 12.48 9.62
N GLU A 148 -6.87 12.05 10.69
CA GLU A 148 -5.92 12.90 11.43
C GLU A 148 -4.67 13.20 10.59
N ALA A 149 -4.15 12.23 9.85
CA ALA A 149 -3.03 12.46 8.94
C ALA A 149 -3.38 13.51 7.87
N ILE A 150 -4.57 13.42 7.27
CA ILE A 150 -5.03 14.41 6.27
C ILE A 150 -5.21 15.79 6.90
N ARG A 151 -5.76 15.89 8.13
CA ARG A 151 -5.89 17.18 8.84
C ARG A 151 -4.54 17.82 9.09
N ASP A 152 -3.58 17.06 9.61
CA ASP A 152 -2.22 17.55 9.83
C ASP A 152 -1.57 18.01 8.52
N TRP A 153 -1.70 17.23 7.45
CA TRP A 153 -1.18 17.59 6.14
C TRP A 153 -1.76 18.92 5.62
N CYS A 154 -3.08 19.09 5.74
CA CYS A 154 -3.75 20.33 5.34
C CYS A 154 -3.29 21.56 6.16
N CYS A 155 -2.91 21.35 7.42
CA CYS A 155 -2.38 22.43 8.27
C CYS A 155 -0.93 22.80 7.98
N HIS A 156 -0.12 21.88 7.42
CA HIS A 156 1.32 22.05 7.22
C HIS A 156 1.77 21.73 5.77
N PRO A 157 1.12 22.27 4.73
CA PRO A 157 1.40 21.86 3.36
C PRO A 157 2.77 22.28 2.84
N ALA A 158 3.39 23.29 3.46
CA ALA A 158 4.65 23.86 2.97
C ALA A 158 5.84 22.91 3.16
N ASP A 159 5.96 22.28 4.30
CA ASP A 159 7.11 21.46 4.69
C ASP A 159 6.81 19.97 4.85
N THR A 160 5.54 19.59 4.83
CA THR A 160 5.06 18.24 5.11
C THR A 160 4.61 17.53 3.85
N TYR A 161 4.96 16.24 3.74
CA TYR A 161 4.45 15.33 2.73
C TYR A 161 3.68 14.18 3.40
N TYR A 162 2.50 13.89 2.90
CA TYR A 162 1.72 12.74 3.34
C TYR A 162 2.05 11.53 2.48
N VAL A 163 2.68 10.52 3.08
CA VAL A 163 2.97 9.23 2.45
C VAL A 163 1.77 8.31 2.66
N ILE A 164 0.98 8.14 1.62
CA ILE A 164 -0.23 7.30 1.69
C ILE A 164 0.10 5.82 1.50
N GLY A 165 -0.54 4.97 2.30
CA GLY A 165 -0.19 3.53 2.37
C GLY A 165 -0.84 2.64 1.32
N SER A 166 -1.80 3.15 0.54
CA SER A 166 -2.56 2.34 -0.39
C SER A 166 -3.07 3.13 -1.61
N THR A 167 -3.81 2.47 -2.52
CA THR A 167 -4.39 3.09 -3.72
C THR A 167 -5.69 3.83 -3.38
N VAL A 168 -5.62 4.71 -2.39
CA VAL A 168 -6.73 5.51 -1.86
C VAL A 168 -6.35 6.99 -1.85
N GLY A 169 -7.30 7.85 -1.48
CA GLY A 169 -7.06 9.29 -1.42
C GLY A 169 -7.26 10.00 -2.76
N PRO A 170 -7.06 11.34 -2.77
CA PRO A 170 -7.29 12.13 -3.96
C PRO A 170 -6.22 11.89 -5.03
N HIS A 171 -6.57 12.16 -6.30
CA HIS A 171 -5.59 12.15 -7.38
C HIS A 171 -4.41 13.12 -7.07
N PRO A 172 -3.13 12.72 -7.31
CA PRO A 172 -2.65 11.56 -8.06
C PRO A 172 -2.32 10.32 -7.22
N TYR A 173 -2.63 10.27 -5.93
CA TYR A 173 -2.20 9.18 -5.05
C TYR A 173 -2.52 7.78 -5.56
N PRO A 174 -3.75 7.44 -5.99
CA PRO A 174 -4.04 6.07 -6.43
C PRO A 174 -3.15 5.61 -7.59
N ASP A 175 -2.97 6.44 -8.60
CA ASP A 175 -2.12 6.11 -9.74
C ASP A 175 -0.63 6.08 -9.37
N MET A 176 -0.17 7.04 -8.57
CA MET A 176 1.20 7.07 -8.08
C MET A 176 1.55 5.82 -7.28
N VAL A 177 0.69 5.40 -6.36
CA VAL A 177 0.91 4.18 -5.57
C VAL A 177 0.90 2.95 -6.46
N ALA A 178 -0.05 2.84 -7.39
CA ALA A 178 -0.10 1.73 -8.34
C ALA A 178 1.19 1.62 -9.17
N ARG A 179 1.71 2.74 -9.68
CA ARG A 179 2.98 2.78 -10.44
C ARG A 179 4.19 2.41 -9.59
N LEU A 180 4.30 2.93 -8.37
CA LEU A 180 5.40 2.58 -7.47
C LEU A 180 5.37 1.11 -7.04
N GLN A 181 4.20 0.49 -7.00
CA GLN A 181 4.03 -0.93 -6.72
C GLN A 181 4.14 -1.82 -7.97
N SER A 182 4.06 -1.26 -9.17
CA SER A 182 4.04 -2.03 -10.43
C SER A 182 5.33 -2.83 -10.69
N VAL A 183 6.40 -2.54 -9.96
CA VAL A 183 7.62 -3.36 -9.94
C VAL A 183 7.33 -4.84 -9.65
N ILE A 184 6.25 -5.13 -8.90
CA ILE A 184 5.81 -6.50 -8.59
C ILE A 184 5.45 -7.24 -9.88
N SER A 185 4.53 -6.67 -10.67
CA SER A 185 4.09 -7.30 -11.94
C SER A 185 5.17 -7.29 -13.02
N GLU A 186 6.01 -6.26 -13.05
CA GLU A 186 7.16 -6.21 -13.96
C GLU A 186 8.12 -7.39 -13.71
N GLU A 187 8.45 -7.64 -12.44
CA GLU A 187 9.30 -8.76 -12.05
C GLU A 187 8.62 -10.12 -12.32
N ILE A 188 7.31 -10.25 -12.08
CA ILE A 188 6.56 -11.47 -12.38
C ILE A 188 6.70 -11.80 -13.87
N LYS A 189 6.55 -10.83 -14.79
CA LYS A 189 6.73 -11.05 -16.23
C LYS A 189 8.11 -11.61 -16.56
N LYS A 190 9.17 -10.97 -16.03
CA LYS A 190 10.56 -11.39 -16.24
C LYS A 190 10.82 -12.79 -15.69
N GLN A 191 10.42 -13.04 -14.45
CA GLN A 191 10.67 -14.31 -13.78
C GLN A 191 9.86 -15.47 -14.35
N LEU A 192 8.62 -15.24 -14.81
CA LEU A 192 7.86 -16.25 -15.54
C LEU A 192 8.48 -16.55 -16.90
N LYS A 193 8.99 -15.54 -17.60
CA LYS A 193 9.72 -15.74 -18.85
C LYS A 193 10.92 -16.66 -18.65
N GLU A 194 11.69 -16.45 -17.58
CA GLU A 194 12.86 -17.25 -17.25
C GLU A 194 12.50 -18.68 -16.83
N GLN A 195 11.43 -18.87 -16.05
CA GLN A 195 11.05 -20.15 -15.47
C GLN A 195 10.12 -20.99 -16.35
N GLU A 196 9.25 -20.35 -17.15
CA GLU A 196 8.19 -21.01 -17.93
C GLU A 196 8.24 -20.72 -19.44
N GLY A 197 9.15 -19.83 -19.88
CA GLY A 197 9.22 -19.42 -21.29
C GLY A 197 8.12 -18.45 -21.74
N ARG A 198 7.19 -18.08 -20.86
CA ARG A 198 6.08 -17.14 -21.11
C ARG A 198 6.02 -16.05 -20.05
N GLU A 199 5.54 -14.84 -20.39
CA GLU A 199 5.52 -13.66 -19.53
C GLU A 199 4.22 -13.51 -18.72
N TYR A 200 3.28 -14.43 -18.82
CA TYR A 200 1.96 -14.33 -18.22
C TYR A 200 1.53 -15.64 -17.56
N PRO A 201 0.85 -15.58 -16.41
CA PRO A 201 0.17 -16.73 -15.80
C PRO A 201 -1.22 -16.92 -16.42
N ASP A 202 -1.84 -18.08 -16.21
CA ASP A 202 -3.26 -18.28 -16.56
C ASP A 202 -4.17 -17.57 -15.54
N TYR A 203 -3.77 -17.58 -14.26
CA TYR A 203 -4.47 -16.92 -13.15
C TYR A 203 -3.52 -16.05 -12.36
N LEU A 204 -3.93 -14.86 -12.04
CA LEU A 204 -3.22 -13.93 -11.15
C LEU A 204 -4.10 -13.61 -9.96
N MET A 205 -3.67 -14.00 -8.76
CA MET A 205 -4.45 -13.84 -7.53
C MET A 205 -3.79 -12.87 -6.58
N ALA A 206 -4.56 -11.93 -6.05
CA ALA A 206 -4.08 -10.98 -5.05
C ALA A 206 -5.13 -10.68 -3.98
N CYS A 207 -4.67 -10.45 -2.74
CA CYS A 207 -5.53 -9.94 -1.68
C CYS A 207 -5.80 -8.46 -1.88
N VAL A 208 -7.02 -8.02 -1.57
CA VAL A 208 -7.44 -6.62 -1.63
C VAL A 208 -7.92 -6.15 -0.26
N GLY A 209 -7.25 -5.14 0.28
CA GLY A 209 -7.75 -4.28 1.33
C GLY A 209 -7.85 -2.87 0.74
N GLY A 210 -6.90 -1.98 1.02
CA GLY A 210 -6.81 -0.68 0.34
C GLY A 210 -6.30 -0.72 -1.11
N GLY A 211 -5.94 -1.88 -1.65
CA GLY A 211 -5.67 -2.12 -3.07
C GLY A 211 -4.22 -2.06 -3.52
N SER A 212 -3.26 -1.59 -2.72
CA SER A 212 -1.88 -1.39 -3.20
C SER A 212 -1.17 -2.68 -3.63
N ASN A 213 -1.36 -3.79 -2.90
CA ASN A 213 -0.85 -5.10 -3.27
C ASN A 213 -1.43 -5.57 -4.61
N ALA A 214 -2.75 -5.52 -4.73
CA ALA A 214 -3.44 -5.94 -5.94
C ALA A 214 -3.05 -5.07 -7.14
N ALA A 215 -3.09 -3.73 -7.00
CA ALA A 215 -2.71 -2.82 -8.06
C ALA A 215 -1.28 -3.08 -8.58
N GLY A 216 -0.30 -3.25 -7.69
CA GLY A 216 1.07 -3.58 -8.09
C GLY A 216 1.19 -4.94 -8.79
N THR A 217 0.41 -5.92 -8.33
CA THR A 217 0.44 -7.28 -8.88
C THR A 217 -0.21 -7.35 -10.27
N ILE A 218 -1.30 -6.62 -10.50
CA ILE A 218 -2.06 -6.68 -11.76
C ILE A 218 -1.65 -5.60 -12.78
N TYR A 219 -0.87 -4.61 -12.41
CA TYR A 219 -0.63 -3.39 -13.19
C TYR A 219 -0.32 -3.64 -14.68
N HIS A 220 0.58 -4.57 -14.98
CA HIS A 220 0.97 -4.90 -16.36
C HIS A 220 0.13 -6.04 -16.99
N TYR A 221 -0.93 -6.47 -16.32
CA TYR A 221 -1.81 -7.55 -16.76
C TYR A 221 -3.27 -7.16 -16.90
N ILE A 222 -3.62 -5.91 -16.51
CA ILE A 222 -5.01 -5.48 -16.40
C ILE A 222 -5.77 -5.54 -17.73
N ASP A 223 -5.05 -5.31 -18.83
CA ASP A 223 -5.58 -5.36 -20.20
C ASP A 223 -5.19 -6.66 -20.95
N ASP A 224 -4.58 -7.64 -20.26
CA ASP A 224 -4.16 -8.88 -20.89
C ASP A 224 -5.25 -9.95 -20.78
N GLU A 225 -6.04 -10.12 -21.86
CA GLU A 225 -7.17 -11.07 -21.93
C GLU A 225 -6.77 -12.54 -21.69
N ARG A 226 -5.47 -12.88 -21.76
CA ARG A 226 -4.96 -14.22 -21.48
C ARG A 226 -4.89 -14.55 -19.99
N VAL A 227 -4.98 -13.51 -19.12
CA VAL A 227 -4.80 -13.61 -17.67
C VAL A 227 -6.12 -13.45 -16.96
N GLN A 228 -6.54 -14.45 -16.21
CA GLN A 228 -7.70 -14.32 -15.33
C GLN A 228 -7.26 -13.71 -13.99
N ILE A 229 -7.75 -12.51 -13.70
CA ILE A 229 -7.45 -11.79 -12.46
C ILE A 229 -8.48 -12.16 -11.40
N VAL A 230 -8.02 -12.63 -10.24
CA VAL A 230 -8.85 -12.99 -9.08
C VAL A 230 -8.44 -12.15 -7.89
N LEU A 231 -9.34 -11.31 -7.41
CA LEU A 231 -9.15 -10.46 -6.25
C LEU A 231 -9.86 -11.04 -5.03
N ALA A 232 -9.12 -11.26 -3.95
CA ALA A 232 -9.65 -11.84 -2.71
C ALA A 232 -9.81 -10.75 -1.65
N GLU A 233 -11.05 -10.48 -1.26
CA GLU A 233 -11.39 -9.56 -0.18
C GLU A 233 -11.67 -10.30 1.13
N ALA A 234 -11.57 -9.58 2.26
CA ALA A 234 -11.89 -10.14 3.57
C ALA A 234 -13.41 -10.24 3.77
N GLY A 235 -13.96 -11.43 3.63
CA GLY A 235 -15.39 -11.70 3.82
C GLY A 235 -15.88 -11.63 5.27
N GLY A 236 -15.00 -11.54 6.25
CA GLY A 236 -15.34 -11.43 7.66
C GLY A 236 -16.14 -12.64 8.15
N LYS A 237 -17.31 -12.40 8.74
CA LYS A 237 -18.25 -13.44 9.16
C LYS A 237 -19.22 -13.89 8.05
N GLY A 238 -19.05 -13.36 6.86
CA GLY A 238 -19.90 -13.60 5.69
C GLY A 238 -20.43 -12.28 5.11
N ILE A 239 -20.58 -12.26 3.79
CA ILE A 239 -21.02 -11.04 3.07
C ILE A 239 -22.44 -10.60 3.44
N ASP A 240 -23.30 -11.51 3.85
CA ASP A 240 -24.71 -11.25 4.20
C ASP A 240 -24.91 -10.92 5.69
N THR A 241 -23.84 -10.80 6.47
CA THR A 241 -23.93 -10.66 7.93
C THR A 241 -23.80 -9.23 8.43
N GLY A 242 -23.44 -8.27 7.58
CA GLY A 242 -23.03 -6.92 7.98
C GLY A 242 -21.62 -6.85 8.61
N PHE A 243 -20.96 -8.00 8.83
CA PHE A 243 -19.61 -8.09 9.37
C PHE A 243 -18.62 -8.53 8.30
N SER A 244 -18.44 -7.69 7.27
CA SER A 244 -17.60 -7.96 6.11
C SER A 244 -16.75 -6.72 5.76
N ALA A 245 -15.63 -6.94 5.10
CA ALA A 245 -14.82 -5.89 4.49
C ALA A 245 -14.72 -6.04 2.95
N ALA A 246 -15.60 -6.82 2.34
CA ALA A 246 -15.66 -7.03 0.89
C ALA A 246 -16.25 -5.80 0.18
N THR A 247 -15.48 -4.73 0.12
CA THR A 247 -15.93 -3.41 -0.35
C THR A 247 -16.21 -3.37 -1.84
N ILE A 248 -15.51 -4.14 -2.67
CA ILE A 248 -15.79 -4.23 -4.10
C ILE A 248 -17.17 -4.87 -4.35
N GLN A 249 -17.52 -5.86 -3.53
CA GLN A 249 -18.75 -6.61 -3.68
C GLN A 249 -19.96 -5.91 -3.03
N LEU A 250 -19.79 -5.31 -1.86
CA LEU A 250 -20.88 -4.73 -1.05
C LEU A 250 -20.95 -3.21 -1.12
N GLY A 251 -19.88 -2.56 -1.57
CA GLY A 251 -19.75 -1.11 -1.53
C GLY A 251 -20.64 -0.39 -2.52
N LYS A 252 -21.06 0.80 -2.14
CA LYS A 252 -21.71 1.79 -3.00
C LYS A 252 -20.78 2.97 -3.24
N MET A 253 -21.02 3.71 -4.31
CA MET A 253 -20.25 4.92 -4.59
C MET A 253 -20.44 5.95 -3.48
N GLY A 254 -19.33 6.37 -2.88
CA GLY A 254 -19.31 7.38 -1.83
C GLY A 254 -18.04 8.24 -1.91
N ILE A 255 -17.87 9.13 -0.94
CA ILE A 255 -16.68 9.99 -0.82
C ILE A 255 -16.02 9.74 0.52
N ILE A 256 -14.77 9.33 0.50
CA ILE A 256 -13.94 9.15 1.68
C ILE A 256 -12.50 9.61 1.39
N HIS A 257 -11.85 10.25 2.37
CA HIS A 257 -10.43 10.67 2.28
C HIS A 257 -10.10 11.47 1.00
N GLY A 258 -11.04 12.30 0.53
CA GLY A 258 -10.85 13.11 -0.68
C GLY A 258 -10.99 12.37 -2.01
N ALA A 259 -11.47 11.14 -2.00
CA ALA A 259 -11.71 10.34 -3.20
C ALA A 259 -13.17 9.90 -3.33
N LYS A 260 -13.65 9.82 -4.57
CA LYS A 260 -14.92 9.16 -4.92
C LYS A 260 -14.60 7.70 -5.21
N THR A 261 -15.08 6.78 -4.36
CA THR A 261 -14.76 5.36 -4.43
C THR A 261 -15.90 4.51 -3.89
N LEU A 262 -15.74 3.19 -3.95
CA LEU A 262 -16.66 2.27 -3.28
C LEU A 262 -16.42 2.32 -1.78
N VAL A 263 -17.50 2.44 -1.01
CA VAL A 263 -17.50 2.41 0.46
C VAL A 263 -18.67 1.59 0.98
N ILE A 264 -18.50 0.89 2.08
CA ILE A 264 -19.59 0.21 2.76
C ILE A 264 -20.43 1.28 3.47
N GLN A 265 -21.72 1.28 3.22
CA GLN A 265 -22.66 2.28 3.73
C GLN A 265 -23.93 1.60 4.26
N ASN A 266 -24.52 2.18 5.32
CA ASN A 266 -25.84 1.82 5.77
C ASN A 266 -26.96 2.37 4.82
N GLU A 267 -28.22 2.18 5.20
CA GLU A 267 -29.38 2.63 4.41
C GLU A 267 -29.45 4.17 4.29
N ASP A 268 -28.95 4.89 5.28
CA ASP A 268 -28.89 6.36 5.31
C ASP A 268 -27.68 6.94 4.56
N GLY A 269 -26.84 6.10 3.96
CA GLY A 269 -25.62 6.51 3.24
C GLY A 269 -24.44 6.86 4.15
N GLN A 270 -24.51 6.55 5.44
CA GLN A 270 -23.38 6.72 6.36
C GLN A 270 -22.34 5.62 6.13
N ILE A 271 -21.07 6.01 6.11
CA ILE A 271 -19.96 5.08 5.93
C ILE A 271 -19.81 4.21 7.19
N GLU A 272 -19.91 2.91 7.00
CA GLU A 272 -19.67 1.92 8.05
C GLU A 272 -18.21 1.49 8.10
N GLU A 273 -17.75 1.08 9.28
CA GLU A 273 -16.42 0.52 9.48
C GLU A 273 -16.36 -0.88 8.88
N PRO A 274 -15.42 -1.18 7.97
CA PRO A 274 -15.27 -2.53 7.44
C PRO A 274 -14.81 -3.50 8.55
N TYR A 275 -15.40 -4.66 8.59
CA TYR A 275 -15.08 -5.70 9.58
C TYR A 275 -13.82 -6.46 9.16
N SER A 276 -12.67 -5.95 9.56
CA SER A 276 -11.37 -6.58 9.34
C SER A 276 -10.41 -6.26 10.50
N ILE A 277 -9.52 -7.19 10.81
CA ILE A 277 -8.47 -6.99 11.83
C ILE A 277 -7.26 -6.20 11.30
N SER A 278 -7.22 -5.92 10.02
CA SER A 278 -6.08 -5.29 9.36
C SER A 278 -6.48 -4.19 8.39
N ALA A 279 -7.73 -3.85 8.34
CA ALA A 279 -8.29 -2.92 7.34
C ALA A 279 -7.84 -1.52 7.53
#